data_1cd7551dc6322c0bcd82792dea0b0ee3
#
_entry.id   1cd7551dc6322c0bcd82792dea0b0ee3
#
_cell.length_a   1.000
_cell.length_b   1.000
_cell.length_c   1.000
_cell.angle_alpha   90.00
_cell.angle_beta   90.00
_cell.angle_gamma   90.00
#
_symmetry.space_group_name_H-M   'P 1'
#
loop_
_entity.id
_entity.type
_entity.pdbx_description
1 polymer ?
#
loop_
_entity_poly.entity_id
_entity_poly.type
_entity_poly.pdbx_seq_one_letter_code
_entity_poly.pdbx_strand_id
1 'polypeptide(L)'
;MALVSYILLVMILQVLRRRSVQEMEQQKKEQERKYQAQLEEQNRKLEIALQHEGAANRAKREFLFNMSHDIRTPMNAIIGFTSLAATHIDNKEQVLDYLKKISTSSQHLLSLINDVLDMSRIESGKVKIDEKAVHLPDLVHDVRSIIQPNVSAKRLSLFIDTMDVENEDIITDPLRLNQILLNILSNAIKFTPTGGMISIRIAQKNGAPKGRGCYEFRIKDNGIGMSKEFQKHIFERSAERKAPLSAAFRHRPGHVHHQEHCGLDGRHHCH
;
A
#
# COMPACT_ATOMS: atom_id res chain seq x y z
N MET A 1 -21.97 -80.70 38.56
CA MET A 1 -22.53 -79.92 37.46
C MET A 1 -22.75 -78.45 37.87
N ALA A 2 -23.48 -78.10 38.92
CA ALA A 2 -23.76 -76.73 39.35
C ALA A 2 -22.52 -75.89 39.68
N LEU A 3 -21.47 -76.42 40.28
CA LEU A 3 -20.25 -75.71 40.67
C LEU A 3 -19.47 -75.30 39.45
N VAL A 4 -19.38 -76.12 38.41
CA VAL A 4 -18.67 -75.82 37.18
C VAL A 4 -19.39 -74.68 36.39
N SER A 5 -20.72 -74.72 36.36
CA SER A 5 -21.52 -73.62 35.75
C SER A 5 -21.37 -72.29 36.47
N TYR A 6 -21.28 -72.30 37.79
CA TYR A 6 -21.03 -71.10 38.61
C TYR A 6 -19.67 -70.49 38.35
N ILE A 7 -18.57 -71.32 38.32
CA ILE A 7 -17.24 -70.86 38.05
C ILE A 7 -17.12 -70.26 36.65
N LEU A 8 -17.78 -70.91 35.68
CA LEU A 8 -17.79 -70.37 34.28
C LEU A 8 -18.49 -69.02 34.17
N LEU A 9 -19.67 -68.91 34.87
CA LEU A 9 -20.37 -67.58 34.91
C LEU A 9 -19.51 -66.47 35.54
N VAL A 10 -18.84 -66.73 36.65
CA VAL A 10 -17.98 -65.78 37.31
C VAL A 10 -16.79 -65.36 36.40
N MET A 11 -16.20 -66.32 35.70
CA MET A 11 -15.15 -66.05 34.72
C MET A 11 -15.65 -65.16 33.56
N ILE A 12 -16.83 -65.45 33.02
CA ILE A 12 -17.41 -64.63 31.93
C ILE A 12 -17.71 -63.22 32.44
N LEU A 13 -18.26 -63.06 33.64
CA LEU A 13 -18.48 -61.70 34.20
C LEU A 13 -17.23 -60.95 34.45
N GLN A 14 -16.15 -61.58 34.88
CA GLN A 14 -14.84 -60.95 35.05
C GLN A 14 -14.24 -60.51 33.70
N VAL A 15 -14.37 -61.33 32.66
CA VAL A 15 -13.87 -60.98 31.33
C VAL A 15 -14.68 -59.82 30.77
N LEU A 16 -16.00 -59.81 30.87
CA LEU A 16 -16.85 -58.70 30.43
C LEU A 16 -16.53 -57.41 31.17
N ARG A 17 -16.34 -57.47 32.51
CA ARG A 17 -15.95 -56.32 33.31
C ARG A 17 -14.60 -55.76 32.89
N ARG A 18 -13.60 -56.62 32.62
CA ARG A 18 -12.24 -56.17 32.14
C ARG A 18 -12.37 -55.52 30.79
N ARG A 19 -13.16 -56.03 29.85
CA ARG A 19 -13.37 -55.41 28.54
C ARG A 19 -14.03 -54.04 28.67
N SER A 20 -15.07 -53.90 29.46
CA SER A 20 -15.74 -52.62 29.70
C SER A 20 -14.82 -51.57 30.30
N VAL A 21 -13.95 -51.94 31.26
CA VAL A 21 -12.97 -51.03 31.84
C VAL A 21 -11.93 -50.61 30.80
N GLN A 22 -11.44 -51.54 29.96
CA GLN A 22 -10.47 -51.22 28.89
C GLN A 22 -11.07 -50.31 27.82
N GLU A 23 -12.32 -50.54 27.46
CA GLU A 23 -13.04 -49.65 26.50
C GLU A 23 -13.22 -48.25 27.06
N MET A 24 -13.57 -48.10 28.33
CA MET A 24 -13.67 -46.79 28.98
C MET A 24 -12.33 -46.08 29.07
N GLU A 25 -11.24 -46.80 29.40
CA GLU A 25 -9.89 -46.22 29.41
C GLU A 25 -9.43 -45.76 28.01
N GLN A 26 -9.75 -46.54 26.98
CA GLN A 26 -9.43 -46.16 25.58
C GLN A 26 -10.22 -44.92 25.15
N GLN A 27 -11.52 -44.88 25.45
CA GLN A 27 -12.34 -43.69 25.15
C GLN A 27 -11.85 -42.44 25.86
N LYS A 28 -11.44 -42.59 27.15
CA LYS A 28 -10.87 -41.47 27.92
C LYS A 28 -9.54 -40.96 27.29
N LYS A 29 -8.64 -41.86 26.91
CA LYS A 29 -7.41 -41.53 26.25
C LYS A 29 -7.60 -40.85 24.89
N GLU A 30 -8.60 -41.32 24.15
CA GLU A 30 -8.96 -40.70 22.86
C GLU A 30 -9.53 -39.29 23.03
N GLN A 31 -10.37 -39.09 24.04
CA GLN A 31 -10.91 -37.78 24.39
C GLN A 31 -9.82 -36.81 24.84
N GLU A 32 -8.87 -37.26 25.66
CA GLU A 32 -7.72 -36.48 26.11
C GLU A 32 -6.84 -36.09 24.92
N ARG A 33 -6.59 -37.00 23.99
CA ARG A 33 -5.83 -36.70 22.76
C ARG A 33 -6.54 -35.66 21.87
N LYS A 34 -7.86 -35.80 21.70
CA LYS A 34 -8.64 -34.82 20.95
C LYS A 34 -8.58 -33.42 21.58
N TYR A 35 -8.72 -33.38 22.91
CA TYR A 35 -8.64 -32.13 23.66
C TYR A 35 -7.26 -31.48 23.56
N GLN A 36 -6.18 -32.26 23.69
CA GLN A 36 -4.81 -31.76 23.56
C GLN A 36 -4.55 -31.23 22.14
N ALA A 37 -4.95 -31.96 21.10
CA ALA A 37 -4.82 -31.51 19.71
C ALA A 37 -5.57 -30.19 19.45
N GLN A 38 -6.76 -30.05 20.03
CA GLN A 38 -7.56 -28.83 19.93
C GLN A 38 -6.89 -27.63 20.64
N LEU A 39 -6.30 -27.88 21.82
CA LEU A 39 -5.56 -26.86 22.58
C LEU A 39 -4.29 -26.42 21.85
N GLU A 40 -3.55 -27.35 21.28
CA GLU A 40 -2.36 -27.05 20.48
C GLU A 40 -2.70 -26.21 19.24
N GLU A 41 -3.78 -26.53 18.56
CA GLU A 41 -4.24 -25.74 17.40
C GLU A 41 -4.70 -24.33 17.80
N GLN A 42 -5.37 -24.17 18.94
CA GLN A 42 -5.71 -22.86 19.49
C GLN A 42 -4.49 -22.05 19.87
N ASN A 43 -3.52 -22.67 20.55
CA ASN A 43 -2.26 -22.00 20.91
C ASN A 43 -1.49 -21.54 19.66
N ARG A 44 -1.42 -22.38 18.63
CA ARG A 44 -0.77 -22.03 17.36
C ARG A 44 -1.45 -20.83 16.68
N LYS A 45 -2.78 -20.79 16.67
CA LYS A 45 -3.55 -19.65 16.13
C LYS A 45 -3.28 -18.37 16.93
N LEU A 46 -3.22 -18.48 18.24
CA LEU A 46 -2.93 -17.35 19.13
C LEU A 46 -1.52 -16.83 18.93
N GLU A 47 -0.52 -17.70 18.81
CA GLU A 47 0.86 -17.30 18.54
C GLU A 47 0.99 -16.56 17.20
N ILE A 48 0.34 -17.05 16.15
CA ILE A 48 0.31 -16.38 14.84
C ILE A 48 -0.35 -15.00 14.97
N ALA A 49 -1.47 -14.90 15.67
CA ALA A 49 -2.15 -13.61 15.88
C ALA A 49 -1.28 -12.61 16.65
N LEU A 50 -0.60 -13.05 17.72
CA LEU A 50 0.32 -12.22 18.49
C LEU A 50 1.54 -11.77 17.69
N GLN A 51 2.08 -12.63 16.82
CA GLN A 51 3.17 -12.27 15.92
C GLN A 51 2.75 -11.19 14.91
N HIS A 52 1.56 -11.33 14.33
CA HIS A 52 0.99 -10.33 13.41
C HIS A 52 0.73 -9.00 14.11
N GLU A 53 0.17 -9.00 15.31
CA GLU A 53 -0.04 -7.77 16.10
C GLU A 53 1.29 -7.09 16.47
N GLY A 54 2.28 -7.87 16.88
CA GLY A 54 3.62 -7.36 17.19
C GLY A 54 4.32 -6.75 15.98
N ALA A 55 4.14 -7.32 14.79
CA ALA A 55 4.67 -6.78 13.54
C ALA A 55 3.97 -5.46 13.18
N ALA A 56 2.65 -5.41 13.24
CA ALA A 56 1.86 -4.20 12.97
C ALA A 56 2.23 -3.04 13.91
N ASN A 57 2.42 -3.32 15.21
CA ASN A 57 2.83 -2.32 16.19
C ASN A 57 4.28 -1.82 15.99
N ARG A 58 5.20 -2.67 15.54
CA ARG A 58 6.56 -2.24 15.16
C ARG A 58 6.52 -1.33 13.94
N ALA A 59 5.77 -1.74 12.92
CA ALA A 59 5.54 -0.98 11.71
C ALA A 59 4.99 0.42 11.99
N LYS A 60 4.01 0.53 12.86
CA LYS A 60 3.42 1.81 13.26
C LYS A 60 4.42 2.72 13.98
N ARG A 61 5.27 2.17 14.87
CA ARG A 61 6.30 2.96 15.56
C ARG A 61 7.37 3.47 14.60
N GLU A 62 7.83 2.64 13.69
CA GLU A 62 8.81 3.02 12.68
C GLU A 62 8.26 4.08 11.73
N PHE A 63 7.00 3.96 11.31
CA PHE A 63 6.32 4.98 10.54
C PHE A 63 6.29 6.33 11.26
N LEU A 64 5.88 6.37 12.54
CA LEU A 64 5.83 7.60 13.32
C LEU A 64 7.22 8.23 13.53
N PHE A 65 8.24 7.39 13.72
CA PHE A 65 9.62 7.87 13.84
C PHE A 65 10.11 8.51 12.53
N ASN A 66 9.90 7.84 11.40
CA ASN A 66 10.29 8.35 10.09
C ASN A 66 9.51 9.62 9.75
N MET A 67 8.21 9.67 10.02
CA MET A 67 7.38 10.87 9.84
C MET A 67 7.86 12.06 10.68
N SER A 68 8.28 11.81 11.92
CA SER A 68 8.84 12.88 12.78
C SER A 68 10.11 13.47 12.18
N HIS A 69 10.97 12.65 11.58
CA HIS A 69 12.17 13.10 10.88
C HIS A 69 11.82 13.89 9.62
N ASP A 70 10.90 13.37 8.81
CA ASP A 70 10.51 13.95 7.52
C ASP A 70 9.75 15.29 7.68
N ILE A 71 9.01 15.45 8.78
CA ILE A 71 8.37 16.73 9.17
C ILE A 71 9.42 17.73 9.68
N ARG A 72 10.42 17.29 10.44
CA ARG A 72 11.44 18.17 11.02
C ARG A 72 12.30 18.83 9.95
N THR A 73 12.63 18.12 8.88
CA THR A 73 13.51 18.61 7.81
C THR A 73 12.96 19.86 7.12
N PRO A 74 11.74 19.88 6.54
CA PRO A 74 11.19 21.10 5.94
C PRO A 74 10.89 22.17 6.98
N MET A 75 10.54 21.83 8.22
CA MET A 75 10.33 22.80 9.29
C MET A 75 11.62 23.55 9.63
N ASN A 76 12.74 22.84 9.78
CA ASN A 76 14.04 23.47 10.01
C ASN A 76 14.48 24.32 8.82
N ALA A 77 14.18 23.91 7.59
CA ALA A 77 14.44 24.71 6.40
C ALA A 77 13.63 26.01 6.39
N ILE A 78 12.35 25.98 6.75
CA ILE A 78 11.50 27.17 6.88
C ILE A 78 12.10 28.13 7.92
N ILE A 79 12.42 27.64 9.12
CA ILE A 79 13.00 28.44 10.21
C ILE A 79 14.34 29.05 9.76
N GLY A 80 15.22 28.24 9.18
CA GLY A 80 16.54 28.68 8.73
C GLY A 80 16.47 29.76 7.63
N PHE A 81 15.65 29.54 6.59
CA PHE A 81 15.49 30.54 5.52
C PHE A 81 14.77 31.82 5.99
N THR A 82 13.87 31.71 6.95
CA THR A 82 13.23 32.90 7.58
C THR A 82 14.27 33.72 8.31
N SER A 83 15.15 33.10 9.10
CA SER A 83 16.26 33.82 9.78
C SER A 83 17.21 34.43 8.80
N LEU A 84 17.59 33.73 7.72
CA LEU A 84 18.46 34.27 6.67
C LEU A 84 17.80 35.44 5.93
N ALA A 85 16.50 35.37 5.62
CA ALA A 85 15.78 36.47 4.99
C ALA A 85 15.76 37.73 5.89
N ALA A 86 15.58 37.54 7.19
CA ALA A 86 15.63 38.65 8.16
C ALA A 86 17.03 39.30 8.27
N THR A 87 18.10 38.49 8.17
CA THR A 87 19.48 38.97 8.25
C THR A 87 19.91 39.69 6.98
N HIS A 88 19.35 39.34 5.83
CA HIS A 88 19.73 39.90 4.51
C HIS A 88 18.63 40.78 3.92
N ILE A 89 17.89 41.49 4.76
CA ILE A 89 16.69 42.24 4.34
C ILE A 89 17.00 43.31 3.28
N ASP A 90 18.19 43.84 3.25
CA ASP A 90 18.64 44.86 2.28
C ASP A 90 18.94 44.25 0.89
N ASN A 91 19.11 42.93 0.78
CA ASN A 91 19.35 42.26 -0.49
C ASN A 91 18.07 41.59 -1.01
N LYS A 92 17.33 42.34 -1.83
CA LYS A 92 16.03 41.91 -2.37
C LYS A 92 16.10 40.61 -3.13
N GLU A 93 17.15 40.31 -3.88
CA GLU A 93 17.30 39.10 -4.67
C GLU A 93 17.45 37.88 -3.76
N GLN A 94 18.30 37.97 -2.74
CA GLN A 94 18.48 36.90 -1.76
C GLN A 94 17.20 36.67 -0.94
N VAL A 95 16.52 37.72 -0.52
CA VAL A 95 15.25 37.60 0.20
C VAL A 95 14.20 36.88 -0.65
N LEU A 96 14.08 37.21 -1.94
CA LEU A 96 13.16 36.52 -2.85
C LEU A 96 13.51 35.02 -3.02
N ASP A 97 14.79 34.68 -3.07
CA ASP A 97 15.22 33.27 -3.14
C ASP A 97 14.88 32.54 -1.85
N TYR A 98 15.13 33.14 -0.68
CA TYR A 98 14.74 32.53 0.61
C TYR A 98 13.23 32.36 0.74
N LEU A 99 12.41 33.32 0.32
CA LEU A 99 10.95 33.22 0.31
C LEU A 99 10.48 32.10 -0.60
N LYS A 100 11.08 31.89 -1.77
CA LYS A 100 10.82 30.73 -2.64
C LYS A 100 11.11 29.42 -1.95
N LYS A 101 12.24 29.31 -1.26
CA LYS A 101 12.64 28.10 -0.51
C LYS A 101 11.70 27.82 0.66
N ILE A 102 11.27 28.87 1.38
CA ILE A 102 10.26 28.78 2.43
C ILE A 102 8.94 28.24 1.86
N SER A 103 8.45 28.83 0.76
CA SER A 103 7.21 28.39 0.11
C SER A 103 7.27 26.92 -0.32
N THR A 104 8.37 26.51 -0.96
CA THR A 104 8.57 25.11 -1.36
C THR A 104 8.61 24.16 -0.17
N SER A 105 9.31 24.53 0.91
CA SER A 105 9.38 23.70 2.13
C SER A 105 8.04 23.63 2.84
N SER A 106 7.25 24.70 2.84
CA SER A 106 5.90 24.74 3.41
C SER A 106 4.93 23.85 2.63
N GLN A 107 4.98 23.87 1.30
CA GLN A 107 4.18 22.98 0.44
C GLN A 107 4.53 21.52 0.68
N HIS A 108 5.83 21.21 0.81
CA HIS A 108 6.26 19.84 1.13
C HIS A 108 5.77 19.38 2.51
N LEU A 109 5.85 20.24 3.53
CA LEU A 109 5.34 19.96 4.87
C LEU A 109 3.83 19.71 4.85
N LEU A 110 3.07 20.52 4.11
CA LEU A 110 1.63 20.35 3.96
C LEU A 110 1.28 19.01 3.30
N SER A 111 2.03 18.61 2.27
CA SER A 111 1.86 17.30 1.62
C SER A 111 2.10 16.16 2.62
N LEU A 112 3.17 16.19 3.41
CA LEU A 112 3.46 15.17 4.43
C LEU A 112 2.34 15.06 5.50
N ILE A 113 1.82 16.20 5.94
CA ILE A 113 0.70 16.22 6.90
C ILE A 113 -0.55 15.56 6.29
N ASN A 114 -0.87 15.89 5.05
CA ASN A 114 -2.01 15.29 4.35
C ASN A 114 -1.84 13.78 4.17
N ASP A 115 -0.63 13.31 3.84
CA ASP A 115 -0.32 11.89 3.71
C ASP A 115 -0.54 11.13 5.03
N VAL A 116 -0.13 11.73 6.17
CA VAL A 116 -0.38 11.16 7.51
C VAL A 116 -1.87 11.10 7.85
N LEU A 117 -2.61 12.17 7.54
CA LEU A 117 -4.05 12.23 7.79
C LEU A 117 -4.81 11.22 6.91
N ASP A 118 -4.43 11.08 5.64
CA ASP A 118 -5.04 10.09 4.74
C ASP A 118 -4.73 8.66 5.21
N MET A 119 -3.50 8.38 5.63
CA MET A 119 -3.14 7.08 6.20
C MET A 119 -3.97 6.75 7.45
N SER A 120 -4.13 7.71 8.36
CA SER A 120 -4.94 7.55 9.56
C SER A 120 -6.43 7.27 9.24
N ARG A 121 -6.97 7.94 8.21
CA ARG A 121 -8.35 7.71 7.74
C ARG A 121 -8.51 6.31 7.13
N ILE A 122 -7.54 5.87 6.34
CA ILE A 122 -7.52 4.53 5.73
C ILE A 122 -7.45 3.45 6.81
N GLU A 123 -6.54 3.58 7.79
CA GLU A 123 -6.39 2.62 8.88
C GLU A 123 -7.64 2.51 9.77
N SER A 124 -8.32 3.63 9.99
CA SER A 124 -9.56 3.65 10.77
C SER A 124 -10.81 3.20 10.01
N GLY A 125 -10.68 2.85 8.72
CA GLY A 125 -11.82 2.52 7.86
C GLY A 125 -12.80 3.67 7.63
N LYS A 126 -12.39 4.92 7.91
CA LYS A 126 -13.24 6.12 7.83
C LYS A 126 -13.16 6.83 6.48
N VAL A 127 -12.50 6.24 5.49
CA VAL A 127 -12.50 6.79 4.14
C VAL A 127 -13.90 6.66 3.56
N LYS A 128 -14.53 7.80 3.34
CA LYS A 128 -15.79 7.87 2.59
C LYS A 128 -15.45 8.21 1.15
N ILE A 129 -15.97 7.44 0.21
CA ILE A 129 -15.90 7.75 -1.21
C ILE A 129 -17.04 8.70 -1.54
N ASP A 130 -16.71 9.86 -2.08
CA ASP A 130 -17.68 10.91 -2.49
C ASP A 130 -17.92 10.77 -4.00
N GLU A 131 -18.82 9.87 -4.35
CA GLU A 131 -19.15 9.57 -5.75
C GLU A 131 -19.90 10.72 -6.40
N LYS A 132 -19.36 11.22 -7.53
CA LYS A 132 -19.93 12.29 -8.34
C LYS A 132 -19.89 11.93 -9.81
N ALA A 133 -20.81 12.52 -10.60
CA ALA A 133 -20.71 12.48 -12.04
C ALA A 133 -19.49 13.28 -12.51
N VAL A 134 -18.62 12.66 -13.27
CA VAL A 134 -17.37 13.22 -13.76
C VAL A 134 -17.25 12.93 -15.24
N HIS A 135 -16.95 13.98 -16.02
CA HIS A 135 -16.54 13.82 -17.40
C HIS A 135 -15.04 13.53 -17.44
N LEU A 136 -14.67 12.33 -17.86
CA LEU A 136 -13.29 11.84 -17.79
C LEU A 136 -12.28 12.72 -18.56
N PRO A 137 -12.60 13.25 -19.76
CA PRO A 137 -11.74 14.21 -20.45
C PRO A 137 -11.42 15.47 -19.64
N ASP A 138 -12.40 16.02 -18.88
CA ASP A 138 -12.20 17.20 -18.06
C ASP A 138 -11.22 16.89 -16.91
N LEU A 139 -11.39 15.75 -16.25
CA LEU A 139 -10.49 15.29 -15.20
C LEU A 139 -9.06 15.12 -15.73
N VAL A 140 -8.90 14.53 -16.90
CA VAL A 140 -7.58 14.37 -17.56
C VAL A 140 -6.97 15.72 -17.93
N HIS A 141 -7.79 16.66 -18.40
CA HIS A 141 -7.37 18.02 -18.70
C HIS A 141 -6.86 18.74 -17.44
N ASP A 142 -7.57 18.62 -16.33
CA ASP A 142 -7.17 19.22 -15.04
C ASP A 142 -5.84 18.64 -14.55
N VAL A 143 -5.70 17.30 -14.54
CA VAL A 143 -4.46 16.62 -14.20
C VAL A 143 -3.30 17.10 -15.07
N ARG A 144 -3.52 17.18 -16.40
CA ARG A 144 -2.53 17.69 -17.35
C ARG A 144 -2.11 19.12 -17.01
N SER A 145 -3.07 19.99 -16.72
CA SER A 145 -2.82 21.40 -16.41
C SER A 145 -1.96 21.57 -15.17
N ILE A 146 -2.18 20.73 -14.14
CA ILE A 146 -1.42 20.73 -12.90
C ILE A 146 0.04 20.28 -13.12
N ILE A 147 0.27 19.25 -13.94
CA ILE A 147 1.63 18.70 -14.14
C ILE A 147 2.43 19.44 -15.22
N GLN A 148 1.77 20.16 -16.14
CA GLN A 148 2.39 20.79 -17.30
C GLN A 148 3.58 21.70 -16.98
N PRO A 149 3.56 22.54 -15.92
CA PRO A 149 4.74 23.34 -15.55
C PRO A 149 5.98 22.49 -15.27
N ASN A 150 5.83 21.36 -14.56
CA ASN A 150 6.93 20.47 -14.22
C ASN A 150 7.43 19.68 -15.44
N VAL A 151 6.52 19.26 -16.32
CA VAL A 151 6.82 18.62 -17.61
C VAL A 151 7.63 19.56 -18.48
N SER A 152 7.22 20.84 -18.59
CA SER A 152 7.91 21.86 -19.38
C SER A 152 9.28 22.22 -18.79
N ALA A 153 9.39 22.37 -17.47
CA ALA A 153 10.64 22.67 -16.79
C ALA A 153 11.72 21.61 -17.03
N LYS A 154 11.32 20.35 -17.11
CA LYS A 154 12.20 19.21 -17.43
C LYS A 154 12.28 18.90 -18.94
N ARG A 155 11.60 19.65 -19.80
CA ARG A 155 11.51 19.41 -21.25
C ARG A 155 11.09 17.98 -21.58
N LEU A 156 10.13 17.42 -20.81
CA LEU A 156 9.61 16.08 -21.04
C LEU A 156 8.58 16.08 -22.16
N SER A 157 8.52 14.99 -22.93
CA SER A 157 7.43 14.73 -23.86
C SER A 157 6.30 14.01 -23.13
N LEU A 158 5.10 14.61 -23.11
CA LEU A 158 3.92 14.05 -22.48
C LEU A 158 2.91 13.63 -23.55
N PHE A 159 2.54 12.36 -23.57
CA PHE A 159 1.52 11.80 -24.46
C PHE A 159 0.33 11.32 -23.64
N ILE A 160 -0.88 11.68 -24.06
CA ILE A 160 -2.13 11.24 -23.42
C ILE A 160 -3.00 10.61 -24.51
N ASP A 161 -3.40 9.36 -24.30
CA ASP A 161 -4.21 8.55 -25.21
C ASP A 161 -5.44 8.07 -24.45
N THR A 162 -6.63 8.45 -24.96
CA THR A 162 -7.95 8.10 -24.44
C THR A 162 -8.82 7.45 -25.50
N MET A 163 -8.26 6.99 -26.62
CA MET A 163 -9.03 6.52 -27.77
C MET A 163 -9.84 5.25 -27.51
N ASP A 164 -9.47 4.47 -26.48
CA ASP A 164 -10.18 3.24 -26.11
C ASP A 164 -11.24 3.46 -25.02
N VAL A 165 -11.77 4.68 -24.86
CA VAL A 165 -12.82 5.02 -23.90
C VAL A 165 -14.13 5.29 -24.68
N GLU A 166 -15.13 4.43 -24.44
CA GLU A 166 -16.46 4.57 -25.06
C GLU A 166 -17.41 5.44 -24.22
N ASN A 167 -17.35 5.28 -22.89
CA ASN A 167 -18.17 6.04 -21.94
C ASN A 167 -17.28 7.03 -21.17
N GLU A 168 -17.39 8.29 -21.53
CA GLU A 168 -16.60 9.37 -20.94
C GLU A 168 -17.21 9.91 -19.65
N ASP A 169 -18.52 9.73 -19.46
CA ASP A 169 -19.24 10.13 -18.25
C ASP A 169 -19.27 8.97 -17.26
N ILE A 170 -18.59 9.16 -16.12
CA ILE A 170 -18.43 8.15 -15.08
C ILE A 170 -18.88 8.68 -13.72
N ILE A 171 -19.27 7.77 -12.85
CA ILE A 171 -19.52 8.08 -11.43
C ILE A 171 -18.31 7.61 -10.64
N THR A 172 -17.58 8.55 -10.04
CA THR A 172 -16.36 8.27 -9.27
C THR A 172 -16.11 9.38 -8.23
N ASP A 173 -15.14 9.19 -7.35
CA ASP A 173 -14.63 10.27 -6.50
C ASP A 173 -13.51 11.02 -7.26
N PRO A 174 -13.78 12.23 -7.80
CA PRO A 174 -12.79 12.96 -8.59
C PRO A 174 -11.57 13.39 -7.78
N LEU A 175 -11.76 13.69 -6.48
CA LEU A 175 -10.67 14.11 -5.63
C LEU A 175 -9.66 12.97 -5.42
N ARG A 176 -10.16 11.77 -5.11
CA ARG A 176 -9.32 10.59 -4.90
C ARG A 176 -8.68 10.10 -6.20
N LEU A 177 -9.41 10.13 -7.30
CA LEU A 177 -8.85 9.75 -8.59
C LEU A 177 -7.73 10.71 -9.01
N ASN A 178 -7.95 12.02 -8.89
CA ASN A 178 -6.91 13.04 -9.12
C ASN A 178 -5.69 12.83 -8.21
N GLN A 179 -5.90 12.57 -6.92
CA GLN A 179 -4.82 12.31 -5.97
C GLN A 179 -3.95 11.12 -6.39
N ILE A 180 -4.57 10.01 -6.81
CA ILE A 180 -3.86 8.82 -7.29
C ILE A 180 -3.04 9.16 -8.54
N LEU A 181 -3.66 9.79 -9.53
CA LEU A 181 -3.01 10.14 -10.79
C LEU A 181 -1.84 11.11 -10.58
N LEU A 182 -2.02 12.15 -9.77
CA LEU A 182 -0.98 13.13 -9.46
C LEU A 182 0.18 12.51 -8.68
N ASN A 183 -0.07 11.58 -7.77
CA ASN A 183 0.98 10.86 -7.05
C ASN A 183 1.86 10.02 -7.99
N ILE A 184 1.24 9.30 -8.92
CA ILE A 184 1.97 8.47 -9.89
C ILE A 184 2.72 9.36 -10.88
N LEU A 185 2.07 10.39 -11.42
CA LEU A 185 2.66 11.30 -12.41
C LEU A 185 3.79 12.15 -11.83
N SER A 186 3.67 12.61 -10.59
CA SER A 186 4.76 13.34 -9.92
C SER A 186 6.00 12.46 -9.75
N ASN A 187 5.82 11.17 -9.45
CA ASN A 187 6.91 10.20 -9.42
C ASN A 187 7.50 9.98 -10.81
N ALA A 188 6.68 9.77 -11.84
CA ALA A 188 7.14 9.65 -13.22
C ALA A 188 7.97 10.87 -13.65
N ILE A 189 7.47 12.08 -13.40
CA ILE A 189 8.20 13.33 -13.69
C ILE A 189 9.50 13.43 -12.90
N LYS A 190 9.50 13.06 -11.62
CA LYS A 190 10.66 13.11 -10.73
C LYS A 190 11.79 12.23 -11.24
N PHE A 191 11.48 11.00 -11.65
CA PHE A 191 12.46 9.96 -11.99
C PHE A 191 12.78 9.86 -13.49
N THR A 192 12.08 10.59 -14.34
CA THR A 192 12.40 10.71 -15.77
C THR A 192 13.48 11.80 -15.95
N PRO A 193 14.57 11.52 -16.66
CA PRO A 193 15.60 12.54 -16.96
C PRO A 193 15.05 13.62 -17.88
N THR A 194 15.73 14.78 -17.91
CA THR A 194 15.41 15.89 -18.81
C THR A 194 15.39 15.42 -20.26
N GLY A 195 14.36 15.78 -21.02
CA GLY A 195 14.17 15.35 -22.41
C GLY A 195 13.56 13.96 -22.55
N GLY A 196 13.21 13.29 -21.45
CA GLY A 196 12.56 11.99 -21.47
C GLY A 196 11.08 12.06 -21.86
N MET A 197 10.39 10.92 -21.73
CA MET A 197 9.02 10.73 -22.20
C MET A 197 8.15 10.11 -21.09
N ILE A 198 6.92 10.62 -20.99
CA ILE A 198 5.86 10.06 -20.15
C ILE A 198 4.62 9.85 -21.03
N SER A 199 4.00 8.69 -20.95
CA SER A 199 2.74 8.39 -21.63
C SER A 199 1.67 7.96 -20.64
N ILE A 200 0.46 8.48 -20.84
CA ILE A 200 -0.74 8.11 -20.10
C ILE A 200 -1.68 7.49 -21.11
N ARG A 201 -2.13 6.26 -20.90
CA ARG A 201 -3.17 5.63 -21.71
C ARG A 201 -4.33 5.27 -20.80
N ILE A 202 -5.52 5.64 -21.21
CA ILE A 202 -6.77 5.33 -20.51
C ILE A 202 -7.59 4.46 -21.46
N ALA A 203 -8.01 3.29 -20.98
CA ALA A 203 -8.80 2.36 -21.76
C ALA A 203 -9.97 1.82 -20.94
N GLN A 204 -11.13 1.77 -21.55
CA GLN A 204 -12.28 1.08 -20.97
C GLN A 204 -12.16 -0.41 -21.27
N LYS A 205 -12.30 -1.24 -20.24
CA LYS A 205 -12.20 -2.70 -20.33
C LYS A 205 -13.57 -3.35 -20.35
N ASN A 206 -13.70 -4.40 -21.14
CA ASN A 206 -14.87 -5.24 -21.15
C ASN A 206 -14.96 -6.13 -19.91
N GLY A 207 -16.16 -6.59 -19.55
CA GLY A 207 -16.37 -7.54 -18.44
C GLY A 207 -16.76 -6.91 -17.13
N ALA A 208 -17.03 -5.60 -17.09
CA ALA A 208 -17.61 -4.97 -15.91
C ALA A 208 -19.05 -5.48 -15.66
N PRO A 209 -19.49 -5.60 -14.40
CA PRO A 209 -20.88 -5.89 -14.07
C PRO A 209 -21.85 -4.87 -14.70
N LYS A 210 -23.10 -5.29 -14.96
CA LYS A 210 -24.12 -4.43 -15.56
C LYS A 210 -24.27 -3.12 -14.74
N GLY A 211 -24.18 -1.98 -15.41
CA GLY A 211 -24.27 -0.66 -14.80
C GLY A 211 -22.97 -0.14 -14.16
N ARG A 212 -21.85 -0.84 -14.36
CA ARG A 212 -20.51 -0.40 -13.94
C ARG A 212 -19.57 -0.34 -15.13
N GLY A 213 -18.57 0.55 -15.10
CA GLY A 213 -17.47 0.61 -16.03
C GLY A 213 -16.16 0.18 -15.38
N CYS A 214 -15.28 -0.49 -16.13
CA CYS A 214 -13.92 -0.79 -15.70
C CYS A 214 -12.97 0.03 -16.56
N TYR A 215 -12.16 0.90 -15.92
CA TYR A 215 -11.22 1.79 -16.61
C TYR A 215 -9.79 1.46 -16.15
N GLU A 216 -8.91 1.25 -17.13
CA GLU A 216 -7.50 1.05 -16.90
C GLU A 216 -6.73 2.34 -17.19
N PHE A 217 -6.00 2.84 -16.19
CA PHE A 217 -5.06 3.96 -16.34
C PHE A 217 -3.65 3.41 -16.37
N ARG A 218 -2.98 3.51 -17.51
CA ARG A 218 -1.62 3.04 -17.71
C ARG A 218 -0.67 4.23 -17.87
N ILE A 219 0.21 4.42 -16.90
CA ILE A 219 1.23 5.46 -16.93
C ILE A 219 2.58 4.78 -17.17
N LYS A 220 3.30 5.21 -18.20
CA LYS A 220 4.62 4.70 -18.56
C LYS A 220 5.59 5.85 -18.70
N ASP A 221 6.76 5.72 -18.12
CA ASP A 221 7.88 6.62 -18.27
C ASP A 221 9.11 5.88 -18.79
N ASN A 222 10.08 6.61 -19.34
CA ASN A 222 11.39 6.09 -19.73
C ASN A 222 12.50 6.54 -18.76
N GLY A 223 12.15 6.66 -17.48
CA GLY A 223 13.06 7.06 -16.42
C GLY A 223 14.06 5.98 -16.02
N ILE A 224 14.68 6.17 -14.86
CA ILE A 224 15.72 5.28 -14.31
C ILE A 224 15.21 3.86 -13.98
N GLY A 225 13.88 3.67 -13.97
CA GLY A 225 13.26 2.40 -13.61
C GLY A 225 13.41 2.04 -12.12
N MET A 226 12.94 0.84 -11.77
CA MET A 226 13.00 0.30 -10.40
C MET A 226 13.66 -1.06 -10.41
N SER A 227 14.50 -1.36 -9.41
CA SER A 227 15.08 -2.71 -9.26
C SER A 227 13.98 -3.75 -9.02
N LYS A 228 14.22 -4.99 -9.46
CA LYS A 228 13.26 -6.10 -9.24
C LYS A 228 12.95 -6.34 -7.75
N GLU A 229 13.93 -6.08 -6.89
CA GLU A 229 13.79 -6.20 -5.45
C GLU A 229 12.88 -5.10 -4.89
N PHE A 230 13.06 -3.86 -5.34
CA PHE A 230 12.20 -2.75 -4.93
C PHE A 230 10.76 -2.91 -5.43
N GLN A 231 10.56 -3.43 -6.65
CA GLN A 231 9.23 -3.68 -7.21
C GLN A 231 8.38 -4.64 -6.37
N LYS A 232 9.01 -5.62 -5.70
CA LYS A 232 8.29 -6.56 -4.82
C LYS A 232 7.71 -5.88 -3.57
N HIS A 233 8.34 -4.78 -3.14
CA HIS A 233 8.02 -4.10 -1.88
C HIS A 233 7.41 -2.70 -2.07
N ILE A 234 7.16 -2.27 -3.32
CA ILE A 234 6.70 -0.90 -3.59
C ILE A 234 5.33 -0.59 -2.98
N PHE A 235 4.47 -1.60 -2.87
CA PHE A 235 3.14 -1.49 -2.28
C PHE A 235 3.08 -1.95 -0.82
N GLU A 236 4.19 -2.43 -0.26
CA GLU A 236 4.27 -2.72 1.17
C GLU A 236 4.27 -1.43 1.97
N ARG A 237 3.67 -1.47 3.16
CA ARG A 237 3.73 -0.35 4.09
C ARG A 237 5.19 0.02 4.35
N SER A 238 5.49 1.31 4.46
CA SER A 238 6.86 1.82 4.65
C SER A 238 7.64 1.14 5.78
N ALA A 239 6.93 0.63 6.77
CA ALA A 239 7.49 -0.10 7.90
C ALA A 239 7.84 -1.57 7.62
N GLU A 240 7.33 -2.15 6.54
CA GLU A 240 7.67 -3.52 6.10
C GLU A 240 8.83 -3.53 5.10
N ARG A 241 9.22 -2.36 4.60
CA ARG A 241 10.35 -2.22 3.67
C ARG A 241 11.68 -2.42 4.38
N LYS A 242 12.38 -3.48 4.05
CA LYS A 242 13.72 -3.80 4.56
C LYS A 242 14.84 -2.93 3.98
N ALA A 243 14.58 -2.15 2.92
CA ALA A 243 15.56 -1.31 2.27
C ALA A 243 15.11 0.16 2.21
N PRO A 244 15.98 1.13 2.56
CA PRO A 244 15.66 2.54 2.45
C PRO A 244 15.47 2.92 0.97
N LEU A 245 14.53 3.82 0.69
CA LEU A 245 14.25 4.37 -0.64
C LEU A 245 15.53 4.83 -1.38
N SER A 246 16.52 5.33 -0.64
CA SER A 246 17.83 5.74 -1.17
C SER A 246 18.64 4.59 -1.77
N ALA A 247 18.41 3.34 -1.37
CA ALA A 247 19.09 2.17 -1.92
C ALA A 247 18.51 1.73 -3.27
N ALA A 248 17.22 2.02 -3.52
CA ALA A 248 16.55 1.71 -4.77
C ALA A 248 17.13 2.49 -5.98
N PHE A 249 17.76 3.66 -5.71
CA PHE A 249 18.26 4.59 -6.72
C PHE A 249 19.78 4.54 -6.90
N ARG A 250 20.49 3.63 -6.22
CA ARG A 250 21.92 3.39 -6.44
C ARG A 250 22.12 2.34 -7.55
N HIS A 251 21.72 2.63 -8.79
CA HIS A 251 22.13 1.78 -9.90
C HIS A 251 22.91 2.58 -10.94
N ARG A 252 24.04 1.97 -11.38
CA ARG A 252 24.99 2.50 -12.34
C ARG A 252 24.31 2.93 -13.65
N PRO A 253 24.80 3.99 -14.30
CA PRO A 253 24.38 4.33 -15.65
C PRO A 253 24.97 3.28 -16.62
N GLY A 254 24.09 2.61 -17.35
CA GLY A 254 24.50 1.72 -18.43
C GLY A 254 23.74 0.39 -18.44
N HIS A 255 22.50 0.42 -18.83
CA HIS A 255 21.82 -0.58 -19.65
C HIS A 255 20.36 -0.14 -19.81
N VAL A 256 20.03 0.27 -21.02
CA VAL A 256 18.64 0.48 -21.45
C VAL A 256 17.98 -0.89 -21.48
N HIS A 257 17.29 -1.25 -20.40
CA HIS A 257 16.31 -2.33 -20.45
C HIS A 257 14.93 -1.70 -20.61
N HIS A 258 14.36 -1.93 -21.78
CA HIS A 258 12.92 -1.84 -21.97
C HIS A 258 12.27 -2.67 -20.87
N GLN A 259 11.67 -2.03 -19.88
CA GLN A 259 10.80 -2.71 -18.93
C GLN A 259 9.37 -2.23 -19.13
N GLU A 260 8.60 -3.20 -19.58
CA GLU A 260 7.16 -3.18 -19.64
C GLU A 260 6.59 -3.15 -18.21
N HIS A 261 5.56 -2.29 -18.04
CA HIS A 261 4.49 -2.39 -17.06
C HIS A 261 4.79 -2.13 -15.58
N CYS A 262 4.57 -0.90 -15.14
CA CYS A 262 3.84 -0.70 -13.92
C CYS A 262 2.34 -0.64 -14.27
N GLY A 263 1.74 -1.78 -14.57
CA GLY A 263 0.30 -1.94 -14.56
C GLY A 263 -0.12 -1.93 -13.10
N LEU A 264 -0.87 -0.93 -12.68
CA LEU A 264 -1.76 -1.10 -11.55
C LEU A 264 -2.83 -2.10 -11.99
N ASP A 265 -2.50 -3.39 -11.86
CA ASP A 265 -3.48 -4.46 -11.90
C ASP A 265 -4.29 -4.35 -10.60
N GLY A 266 -5.22 -3.39 -10.63
CA GLY A 266 -6.23 -3.24 -9.61
C GLY A 266 -7.18 -4.43 -9.67
N ARG A 267 -6.71 -5.59 -9.19
CA ARG A 267 -7.59 -6.69 -8.81
C ARG A 267 -8.35 -6.30 -7.54
N HIS A 268 -9.14 -5.28 -7.63
CA HIS A 268 -10.33 -5.21 -6.83
C HIS A 268 -11.37 -6.06 -7.55
N HIS A 269 -11.63 -7.23 -6.99
CA HIS A 269 -12.80 -8.00 -7.36
C HIS A 269 -14.00 -7.06 -7.31
N CYS A 270 -14.54 -6.76 -8.49
CA CYS A 270 -15.86 -6.17 -8.61
C CYS A 270 -16.85 -7.23 -8.13
N HIS A 271 -17.22 -7.20 -6.86
CA HIS A 271 -18.39 -7.90 -6.33
C HIS A 271 -19.56 -6.95 -6.30
#